data_265fef9c8ca9863c608a7ea6fae694b2
#
_entry.id   265fef9c8ca9863c608a7ea6fae694b2
#
_cell.length_a   1.000
_cell.length_b   1.000
_cell.length_c   1.000
_cell.angle_alpha   90.00
_cell.angle_beta   90.00
_cell.angle_gamma   90.00
#
_symmetry.space_group_name_H-M   'P 1'
#
loop_
_entity.id
_entity.type
_entity.pdbx_description
1 polymer ?
#
loop_
_entity_poly.entity_id
_entity_poly.type
_entity_poly.pdbx_seq_one_letter_code
_entity_poly.pdbx_strand_id
1 'polypeptide(L)'
;NKKLFEKLAAAAGETMQIRFWADIDLGGFCMFENLQTVFPQLEPMRMEGRFVEQYHKNGLKRPEQYLKKLKEERNAGRHTLFVDAIDKILQYGVTIEQETFLE
;
A
#
# COMPACT_ATOMS: atom_id res chain seq x y z
N ASN A 1 8.25 -8.22 -8.89
CA ASN A 1 7.84 -9.32 -9.75
C ASN A 1 7.25 -10.46 -8.90
N LYS A 2 6.06 -10.89 -9.25
CA LYS A 2 5.33 -11.90 -8.49
C LYS A 2 6.06 -13.25 -8.45
N LYS A 3 6.62 -13.68 -9.57
CA LYS A 3 7.35 -14.95 -9.63
C LYS A 3 8.60 -14.94 -8.76
N LEU A 4 9.35 -13.84 -8.77
CA LEU A 4 10.53 -13.71 -7.92
C LEU A 4 10.13 -13.74 -6.44
N PHE A 5 9.04 -13.07 -6.10
CA PHE A 5 8.54 -13.04 -4.75
C PHE A 5 8.08 -14.42 -4.27
N GLU A 6 7.39 -15.16 -5.12
CA GLU A 6 6.98 -16.53 -4.82
C GLU A 6 8.19 -17.43 -4.58
N LYS A 7 9.23 -17.27 -5.39
CA LYS A 7 10.46 -18.03 -5.26
C LYS A 7 11.17 -17.75 -3.95
N LEU A 8 11.22 -16.48 -3.56
CA LEU A 8 11.81 -16.09 -2.29
C LEU A 8 11.02 -16.64 -1.10
N ALA A 9 9.71 -16.60 -1.17
CA ALA A 9 8.86 -17.13 -0.11
C ALA A 9 9.02 -18.63 0.04
N ALA A 10 9.09 -19.37 -1.07
CA ALA A 10 9.29 -20.81 -1.05
C ALA A 10 10.65 -21.17 -0.45
N ALA A 11 11.69 -20.41 -0.79
CA ALA A 11 13.03 -20.62 -0.26
C ALA A 11 13.14 -20.30 1.21
N ALA A 12 12.39 -19.30 1.68
CA ALA A 12 12.42 -18.84 3.06
C ALA A 12 11.64 -19.74 4.03
N GLY A 13 10.67 -20.48 3.50
CA GLY A 13 9.80 -21.34 4.32
C GLY A 13 8.65 -20.59 4.97
N GLU A 14 7.74 -21.34 5.59
CA GLU A 14 6.49 -20.77 6.14
C GLU A 14 6.69 -19.97 7.42
N THR A 15 7.76 -20.22 8.14
CA THR A 15 8.04 -19.53 9.41
C THR A 15 8.63 -18.15 9.21
N MET A 16 9.08 -17.83 8.01
CA MET A 16 9.69 -16.55 7.72
C MET A 16 8.65 -15.49 7.47
N GLN A 17 8.80 -14.37 8.19
CA GLN A 17 7.93 -13.23 8.00
C GLN A 17 8.31 -12.53 6.70
N ILE A 18 7.31 -12.33 5.82
CA ILE A 18 7.52 -11.69 4.53
C ILE A 18 6.86 -10.32 4.55
N ARG A 19 7.63 -9.28 4.20
CA ARG A 19 7.13 -7.92 4.16
C ARG A 19 7.14 -7.42 2.72
N PHE A 20 6.13 -6.63 2.40
CA PHE A 20 5.94 -6.04 1.09
C PHE A 20 5.93 -4.52 1.19
N TRP A 21 6.74 -3.88 0.37
CA TRP A 21 6.84 -2.43 0.33
C TRP A 21 6.50 -1.94 -1.08
N ALA A 22 5.51 -1.06 -1.17
CA ALA A 22 5.07 -0.49 -2.43
C ALA A 22 4.67 0.97 -2.21
N ASP A 23 4.29 1.63 -3.29
CA ASP A 23 3.76 2.98 -3.20
C ASP A 23 2.51 3.00 -2.34
N ILE A 24 2.33 4.06 -1.57
CA ILE A 24 1.12 4.24 -0.76
C ILE A 24 0.07 4.87 -1.68
N ASP A 25 -0.58 4.04 -2.46
CA ASP A 25 -1.64 4.42 -3.39
C ASP A 25 -2.55 3.23 -3.63
N LEU A 26 -3.62 3.46 -4.39
CA LEU A 26 -4.60 2.40 -4.67
C LEU A 26 -3.96 1.20 -5.37
N GLY A 27 -3.06 1.47 -6.33
CA GLY A 27 -2.35 0.41 -7.04
C GLY A 27 -1.50 -0.44 -6.10
N GLY A 28 -0.80 0.19 -5.16
CA GLY A 28 0.01 -0.50 -4.17
C GLY A 28 -0.84 -1.35 -3.23
N PHE A 29 -2.00 -0.84 -2.81
CA PHE A 29 -2.92 -1.60 -1.96
C PHE A 29 -3.45 -2.83 -2.67
N CYS A 30 -3.86 -2.68 -3.93
CA CYS A 30 -4.36 -3.80 -4.73
C CYS A 30 -3.27 -4.84 -4.98
N MET A 31 -2.06 -4.40 -5.24
CA MET A 31 -0.92 -5.30 -5.45
C MET A 31 -0.64 -6.11 -4.19
N PHE A 32 -0.63 -5.46 -3.03
CA PHE A 32 -0.45 -6.14 -1.75
C PHE A 32 -1.53 -7.19 -1.55
N GLU A 33 -2.79 -6.83 -1.77
CA GLU A 33 -3.93 -7.72 -1.55
C GLU A 33 -3.86 -8.94 -2.48
N ASN A 34 -3.48 -8.74 -3.73
CA ASN A 34 -3.29 -9.83 -4.67
C ASN A 34 -2.18 -10.79 -4.23
N LEU A 35 -1.06 -10.24 -3.78
CA LEU A 35 0.05 -11.06 -3.29
C LEU A 35 -0.30 -11.79 -2.00
N GLN A 36 -1.09 -11.19 -1.14
CA GLN A 36 -1.51 -11.81 0.11
C GLN A 36 -2.36 -13.06 -0.12
N THR A 37 -3.07 -13.14 -1.24
CA THR A 37 -3.82 -14.36 -1.58
C THR A 37 -2.89 -15.55 -1.80
N VAL A 38 -1.66 -15.30 -2.24
CA VAL A 38 -0.63 -16.34 -2.45
C VAL A 38 0.20 -16.54 -1.18
N PHE A 39 0.47 -15.45 -0.47
CA PHE A 39 1.28 -15.46 0.75
C PHE A 39 0.48 -14.89 1.91
N PRO A 40 -0.34 -15.71 2.59
CA PRO A 40 -1.21 -15.18 3.66
C PRO A 40 -0.46 -14.50 4.80
N GLN A 41 0.82 -14.83 5.00
CA GLN A 41 1.65 -14.23 6.04
C GLN A 41 2.28 -12.89 5.60
N LEU A 42 1.98 -12.42 4.40
CA LEU A 42 2.53 -11.17 3.89
C LEU A 42 2.06 -9.98 4.73
N GLU A 43 2.99 -9.11 5.09
CA GLU A 43 2.70 -7.89 5.84
C GLU A 43 3.18 -6.66 5.06
N PRO A 44 2.44 -5.55 5.13
CA PRO A 44 2.89 -4.32 4.50
C PRO A 44 3.99 -3.67 5.33
N MET A 45 4.94 -3.04 4.64
CA MET A 45 6.02 -2.29 5.28
C MET A 45 5.95 -0.84 4.80
N ARG A 46 5.92 0.10 5.74
CA ARG A 46 5.90 1.54 5.46
C ARG A 46 4.74 1.98 4.57
N MET A 47 3.57 1.34 4.73
CA MET A 47 2.36 1.69 4.00
C MET A 47 1.28 2.25 4.91
N GLU A 48 1.64 2.71 6.10
CA GLU A 48 0.71 3.23 7.09
C GLU A 48 0.43 4.71 6.88
N GLY A 49 -0.70 5.18 7.41
CA GLY A 49 -1.11 6.57 7.28
C GLY A 49 -0.11 7.58 7.83
N ARG A 50 0.64 7.20 8.87
CA ARG A 50 1.66 8.08 9.45
C ARG A 50 2.72 8.49 8.43
N PHE A 51 3.00 7.64 7.45
CA PHE A 51 3.96 7.96 6.40
C PHE A 51 3.38 8.93 5.38
N VAL A 52 2.08 8.84 5.11
CA VAL A 52 1.41 9.83 4.27
C VAL A 52 1.49 11.20 4.94
N GLU A 53 1.21 11.27 6.22
CA GLU A 53 1.30 12.52 6.97
C GLU A 53 2.72 13.08 7.00
N GLN A 54 3.69 12.22 7.21
CA GLN A 54 5.10 12.63 7.29
C GLN A 54 5.62 13.18 5.96
N TYR A 55 5.23 12.54 4.86
CA TYR A 55 5.79 12.84 3.54
C TYR A 55 4.82 13.56 2.60
N HIS A 56 3.67 14.02 3.09
CA HIS A 56 2.65 14.58 2.19
C HIS A 56 3.14 15.76 1.35
N LYS A 57 4.09 16.54 1.86
CA LYS A 57 4.63 17.67 1.11
C LYS A 57 5.40 17.25 -0.13
N ASN A 58 5.94 16.04 -0.12
CA ASN A 58 6.65 15.44 -1.25
C ASN A 58 5.77 14.44 -2.01
N GLY A 59 4.49 14.33 -1.64
CA GLY A 59 3.57 13.41 -2.24
C GLY A 59 3.13 13.84 -3.64
N LEU A 60 2.61 12.88 -4.38
CA LEU A 60 2.04 13.13 -5.70
C LEU A 60 0.59 13.52 -5.57
N LYS A 61 0.24 14.74 -5.99
CA LYS A 61 -1.14 15.20 -5.95
C LYS A 61 -2.01 14.38 -6.91
N ARG A 62 -3.18 13.98 -6.44
CA ARG A 62 -4.11 13.18 -7.23
C ARG A 62 -5.35 13.98 -7.60
N PRO A 63 -5.91 13.71 -8.77
CA PRO A 63 -7.13 14.40 -9.20
C PRO A 63 -8.33 13.97 -8.36
N GLU A 64 -9.37 14.79 -8.38
CA GLU A 64 -10.58 14.55 -7.63
C GLU A 64 -11.23 13.20 -7.96
N GLN A 65 -11.19 12.78 -9.22
CA GLN A 65 -11.74 11.50 -9.64
C GLN A 65 -11.05 10.31 -8.95
N TYR A 66 -9.74 10.41 -8.80
CA TYR A 66 -8.97 9.37 -8.10
C TYR A 66 -9.39 9.30 -6.63
N LEU A 67 -9.47 10.46 -5.98
CA LEU A 67 -9.83 10.53 -4.57
C LEU A 67 -11.26 10.03 -4.33
N LYS A 68 -12.16 10.35 -5.25
CA LYS A 68 -13.55 9.90 -5.18
C LYS A 68 -13.62 8.38 -5.26
N LYS A 69 -12.90 7.78 -6.21
CA LYS A 69 -12.85 6.32 -6.34
C LYS A 69 -12.29 5.67 -5.09
N LEU A 70 -11.22 6.23 -4.54
CA LEU A 70 -10.60 5.71 -3.34
C LEU A 70 -11.58 5.75 -2.16
N LYS A 71 -12.31 6.85 -2.01
CA LYS A 71 -13.32 7.00 -0.98
C LYS A 71 -14.46 6.00 -1.14
N GLU A 72 -14.90 5.78 -2.37
CA GLU A 72 -15.95 4.80 -2.66
C GLU A 72 -15.53 3.39 -2.27
N GLU A 73 -14.30 3.00 -2.59
CA GLU A 73 -13.79 1.68 -2.23
C GLU A 73 -13.64 1.53 -0.72
N ARG A 74 -13.19 2.58 -0.05
CA ARG A 74 -13.11 2.58 1.41
C ARG A 74 -14.49 2.39 2.05
N ASN A 75 -15.48 3.12 1.55
CA ASN A 75 -16.85 3.05 2.07
C ASN A 75 -17.51 1.71 1.76
N ALA A 76 -17.07 1.03 0.71
CA ALA A 76 -17.54 -0.31 0.37
C ALA A 76 -16.90 -1.41 1.22
N GLY A 77 -16.03 -1.04 2.17
CA GLY A 77 -15.36 -2.00 3.04
C GLY A 77 -14.17 -2.69 2.42
N ARG A 78 -13.62 -2.11 1.34
CA ARG A 78 -12.42 -2.64 0.69
C ARG A 78 -11.17 -2.04 1.32
N HIS A 79 -10.04 -2.73 1.14
CA HIS A 79 -8.72 -2.26 1.60
C HIS A 79 -8.69 -1.97 3.11
N THR A 80 -9.33 -2.84 3.89
CA THR A 80 -9.49 -2.62 5.33
C THR A 80 -8.18 -2.47 6.07
N LEU A 81 -7.13 -3.13 5.60
CA LEU A 81 -5.81 -3.04 6.20
C LEU A 81 -5.19 -1.64 6.02
N PHE A 82 -5.63 -0.90 5.00
CA PHE A 82 -5.07 0.39 4.62
C PHE A 82 -6.01 1.56 4.88
N VAL A 83 -7.04 1.39 5.69
CA VAL A 83 -8.02 2.45 5.97
C VAL A 83 -7.34 3.71 6.50
N ASP A 84 -6.38 3.55 7.41
CA ASP A 84 -5.64 4.68 7.96
C ASP A 84 -4.88 5.44 6.86
N ALA A 85 -4.19 4.71 5.98
CA ALA A 85 -3.47 5.32 4.87
C ALA A 85 -4.44 6.02 3.91
N ILE A 86 -5.58 5.38 3.61
CA ILE A 86 -6.59 5.95 2.74
C ILE A 86 -7.13 7.27 3.32
N ASP A 87 -7.41 7.30 4.61
CA ASP A 87 -7.91 8.50 5.27
C ASP A 87 -6.90 9.65 5.15
N LYS A 88 -5.63 9.36 5.30
CA LYS A 88 -4.59 10.38 5.16
C LYS A 88 -4.42 10.83 3.71
N ILE A 89 -4.52 9.91 2.75
CA ILE A 89 -4.52 10.27 1.32
C ILE A 89 -5.67 11.22 1.02
N LEU A 90 -6.86 10.94 1.53
CA LEU A 90 -8.03 11.77 1.31
C LEU A 90 -7.87 13.14 1.99
N GLN A 91 -7.22 13.18 3.15
CA GLN A 91 -7.01 14.41 3.90
C GLN A 91 -6.06 15.36 3.16
N TYR A 92 -4.97 14.84 2.61
CA TYR A 92 -3.94 15.66 1.96
C TYR A 92 -4.07 15.71 0.44
N GLY A 93 -4.86 14.81 -0.14
CA GLY A 93 -5.05 14.75 -1.59
C GLY A 93 -3.83 14.24 -2.34
N VAL A 94 -2.94 13.50 -1.66
CA VAL A 94 -1.69 13.02 -2.24
C VAL A 94 -1.49 11.56 -1.95
N THR A 95 -0.73 10.89 -2.82
CA THR A 95 -0.20 9.53 -2.59
C THR A 95 1.31 9.62 -2.45
N ILE A 96 1.91 8.60 -1.84
CA ILE A 96 3.35 8.60 -1.56
C ILE A 96 4.00 7.51 -2.38
N GLU A 97 4.95 7.89 -3.22
CA GLU A 97 5.72 6.94 -4.00
C GLU A 97 6.84 6.37 -3.13
N GLN A 98 7.15 5.11 -3.37
CA GLN A 98 8.20 4.40 -2.65
C GLN A 98 9.53 5.14 -2.71
N GLU A 99 9.82 5.78 -3.83
CA GLU A 99 11.06 6.53 -4.03
C GLU A 99 11.23 7.68 -3.03
N THR A 100 10.13 8.24 -2.53
CA THR A 100 10.18 9.34 -1.55
C THR A 100 10.95 8.94 -0.30
N PHE A 101 10.88 7.67 0.10
CA PHE A 101 11.56 7.17 1.29
C PHE A 101 13.07 7.00 1.09
N LEU A 102 13.53 7.03 -0.15
CA LEU A 102 14.93 6.82 -0.49
C LEU A 102 15.72 8.12 -0.60
N GLU A 103 15.06 9.24 -0.52
CA GLU A 103 15.70 10.56 -0.63
C GLU A 103 16.25 11.06 0.69
#